data_e952e68082f4af93cc5aaae6b7dac8d4
#
_entry.id   e952e68082f4af93cc5aaae6b7dac8d4
#
_cell.length_a   1.000
_cell.length_b   1.000
_cell.length_c   1.000
_cell.angle_alpha   90.00
_cell.angle_beta   90.00
_cell.angle_gamma   90.00
#
_symmetry.space_group_name_H-M   'P 1'
#
loop_
_entity.id
_entity.type
_entity.pdbx_description
1 polymer ?
#
loop_
_entity_poly.entity_id
_entity_poly.type
_entity_poly.pdbx_seq_one_letter_code
_entity_poly.pdbx_strand_id
1 'polypeptide(L)'
;MLDRIANVVPYVAFLVALFFVELQLFGVEDALLGVIFQSFARTMVESAGLSFVNYLKHAALFLVMSLCSSLAGLHPVLLVSGSAVYMFCITLMNSDDYLPRNFFMLGLGFLLLEIYPISAHEIPMRMVATLFAVACTTAFIYAMRYFSAQSEITQDRGFVMRAFDDIGFQLIDLSNLDVSKLDAHRVYDITREYCNKEYGNVFRQGGVLSGRQRYTLSLLICAEQIADMMHGASRNVHSMEQAERDYLLDLSEVFLGFGQGRIKQVRAMISALQEFLDTHRLENLEHDTAWRATLEAMMYTLSDSKASRDNSTPFGLGVRYRLHFIKDNFSLKNSQLRFSIQLGVIVGVSFAVSELMLLYMDTRFGAWIPITSFLMMNTYRDETMRMMGKQLLGMLVGMAVFVAVTHFIPESVRILCVLIMGYGVILMNFGPAVSMAAGTQLALAALYPTMSLGDTLMMRLVFVLLGTLVVLSIIFVFLQSRRSMTISHKMSEMERVDERLLDQIRIDIEHGQADSDRSIQLLYYLHMNASILGSLANKVGDTMADEVKRLIEANYQFAMDAAHAIVFLNSDIKKQRFAHLRGTTSKLRLKIDDLPLTNNDGD
;
A
#
# COMPACT_ATOMS: atom_id res chain seq x y z
N MET A 1 21.38 -7.97 -10.46
CA MET A 1 21.90 -6.59 -10.26
C MET A 1 21.75 -5.75 -11.52
N LEU A 2 22.13 -6.24 -12.72
CA LEU A 2 21.97 -5.53 -13.99
C LEU A 2 20.52 -5.16 -14.28
N ASP A 3 19.57 -6.05 -14.06
CA ASP A 3 18.13 -5.79 -14.25
C ASP A 3 17.61 -4.67 -13.34
N ARG A 4 18.11 -4.59 -12.09
CA ARG A 4 17.75 -3.47 -11.19
C ARG A 4 18.30 -2.15 -11.70
N ILE A 5 19.50 -2.13 -12.24
CA ILE A 5 20.11 -0.94 -12.84
C ILE A 5 19.30 -0.51 -14.07
N ALA A 6 19.00 -1.45 -14.97
CA ALA A 6 18.21 -1.17 -16.17
C ALA A 6 16.85 -0.55 -15.86
N ASN A 7 16.18 -1.04 -14.80
CA ASN A 7 14.89 -0.52 -14.36
C ASN A 7 14.97 0.88 -13.72
N VAL A 8 16.12 1.31 -13.19
CA VAL A 8 16.32 2.60 -12.52
C VAL A 8 16.78 3.69 -13.49
N VAL A 9 17.54 3.33 -14.52
CA VAL A 9 18.12 4.28 -15.48
C VAL A 9 17.11 5.27 -16.09
N PRO A 10 15.91 4.87 -16.56
CA PRO A 10 14.94 5.82 -17.12
C PRO A 10 14.52 6.91 -16.13
N TYR A 11 14.36 6.55 -14.84
CA TYR A 11 13.95 7.50 -13.80
C TYR A 11 15.08 8.46 -13.43
N VAL A 12 16.33 8.00 -13.39
CA VAL A 12 17.49 8.87 -13.18
C VAL A 12 17.68 9.83 -14.35
N ALA A 13 17.53 9.33 -15.58
CA ALA A 13 17.61 10.16 -16.78
C ALA A 13 16.50 11.23 -16.79
N PHE A 14 15.27 10.85 -16.44
CA PHE A 14 14.16 11.78 -16.32
C PHE A 14 14.42 12.85 -15.24
N LEU A 15 14.90 12.44 -14.05
CA LEU A 15 15.29 13.36 -12.99
C LEU A 15 16.29 14.40 -13.48
N VAL A 16 17.40 13.93 -14.06
CA VAL A 16 18.49 14.81 -14.52
C VAL A 16 17.97 15.77 -15.58
N ALA A 17 17.22 15.27 -16.55
CA ALA A 17 16.64 16.10 -17.61
C ALA A 17 15.68 17.17 -17.02
N LEU A 18 14.74 16.76 -16.16
CA LEU A 18 13.77 17.68 -15.57
C LEU A 18 14.46 18.71 -14.66
N PHE A 19 15.40 18.28 -13.81
CA PHE A 19 16.16 19.19 -12.93
C PHE A 19 16.90 20.28 -13.73
N PHE A 20 17.62 19.91 -14.79
CA PHE A 20 18.36 20.89 -15.57
C PHE A 20 17.46 21.79 -16.42
N VAL A 21 16.35 21.27 -16.94
CA VAL A 21 15.36 22.10 -17.67
C VAL A 21 14.71 23.10 -16.73
N GLU A 22 14.27 22.68 -15.53
CA GLU A 22 13.72 23.58 -14.53
C GLU A 22 14.71 24.61 -14.05
N LEU A 23 15.97 24.20 -13.82
CA LEU A 23 17.06 25.12 -13.45
C LEU A 23 17.27 26.23 -14.50
N GLN A 24 17.16 25.90 -15.78
CA GLN A 24 17.34 26.85 -16.87
C GLN A 24 16.11 27.75 -17.09
N LEU A 25 14.89 27.23 -16.90
CA LEU A 25 13.66 27.97 -17.19
C LEU A 25 13.16 28.76 -15.99
N PHE A 26 13.29 28.22 -14.78
CA PHE A 26 12.65 28.76 -13.56
C PHE A 26 13.64 29.09 -12.45
N GLY A 27 14.91 28.71 -12.59
CA GLY A 27 15.95 28.98 -11.59
C GLY A 27 16.16 27.86 -10.58
N VAL A 28 17.12 28.09 -9.65
CA VAL A 28 17.51 27.10 -8.64
C VAL A 28 16.39 26.80 -7.62
N GLU A 29 15.52 27.77 -7.41
CA GLU A 29 14.45 27.74 -6.40
C GLU A 29 13.37 26.70 -6.73
N ASP A 30 13.15 26.44 -8.03
CA ASP A 30 12.16 25.50 -8.51
C ASP A 30 12.77 24.19 -9.06
N ALA A 31 14.09 24.14 -9.29
CA ALA A 31 14.77 22.95 -9.82
C ALA A 31 14.59 21.70 -8.93
N LEU A 32 14.35 21.87 -7.62
CA LEU A 32 14.05 20.78 -6.70
C LEU A 32 12.71 20.08 -6.97
N LEU A 33 11.80 20.68 -7.74
CA LEU A 33 10.58 20.02 -8.20
C LEU A 33 10.90 18.76 -8.99
N GLY A 34 11.96 18.77 -9.82
CA GLY A 34 12.39 17.59 -10.57
C GLY A 34 12.63 16.35 -9.70
N VAL A 35 13.18 16.55 -8.50
CA VAL A 35 13.42 15.49 -7.50
C VAL A 35 12.12 14.85 -7.03
N ILE A 36 11.14 15.69 -6.71
CA ILE A 36 9.85 15.27 -6.17
C ILE A 36 9.06 14.53 -7.24
N PHE A 37 9.00 15.12 -8.44
CA PHE A 37 8.21 14.60 -9.55
C PHE A 37 8.78 13.32 -10.15
N GLN A 38 10.10 13.12 -10.12
CA GLN A 38 10.71 11.85 -10.51
C GLN A 38 10.27 10.70 -9.57
N SER A 39 10.29 10.92 -8.27
CA SER A 39 9.86 9.91 -7.29
C SER A 39 8.37 9.63 -7.41
N PHE A 40 7.57 10.65 -7.71
CA PHE A 40 6.16 10.51 -8.01
C PHE A 40 5.93 9.72 -9.32
N ALA A 41 6.68 10.02 -10.38
CA ALA A 41 6.60 9.31 -11.66
C ALA A 41 6.82 7.80 -11.49
N ARG A 42 7.85 7.42 -10.71
CA ARG A 42 8.11 6.01 -10.39
C ARG A 42 6.92 5.36 -9.70
N THR A 43 6.42 5.99 -8.65
CA THR A 43 5.26 5.48 -7.90
C THR A 43 4.03 5.31 -8.80
N MET A 44 3.82 6.24 -9.75
CA MET A 44 2.69 6.18 -10.67
C MET A 44 2.87 5.14 -11.77
N VAL A 45 4.09 4.92 -12.26
CA VAL A 45 4.38 3.86 -13.24
C VAL A 45 4.22 2.47 -12.60
N GLU A 46 4.74 2.29 -11.37
CA GLU A 46 4.60 1.04 -10.61
C GLU A 46 3.14 0.77 -10.18
N SER A 47 2.28 1.80 -10.14
CA SER A 47 0.85 1.67 -9.81
C SER A 47 0.05 1.30 -11.04
N ALA A 48 -0.18 0.02 -11.23
CA ALA A 48 -1.00 -0.51 -12.32
C ALA A 48 -2.42 0.10 -12.31
N GLY A 49 -2.92 0.49 -13.48
CA GLY A 49 -4.34 0.79 -13.67
C GLY A 49 -4.86 2.13 -13.13
N LEU A 50 -4.00 3.11 -12.84
CA LEU A 50 -4.47 4.45 -12.46
C LEU A 50 -5.24 5.11 -13.62
N SER A 51 -6.52 5.44 -13.37
CA SER A 51 -7.32 6.21 -14.33
C SER A 51 -6.79 7.65 -14.45
N PHE A 52 -7.05 8.29 -15.59
CA PHE A 52 -6.69 9.70 -15.81
C PHE A 52 -7.21 10.62 -14.71
N VAL A 53 -8.41 10.34 -14.18
CA VAL A 53 -9.01 11.12 -13.10
C VAL A 53 -8.19 11.02 -11.81
N ASN A 54 -7.69 9.84 -11.47
CA ASN A 54 -6.85 9.66 -10.29
C ASN A 54 -5.50 10.35 -10.45
N TYR A 55 -4.94 10.33 -11.66
CA TYR A 55 -3.74 11.11 -11.97
C TYR A 55 -3.98 12.61 -11.76
N LEU A 56 -5.10 13.16 -12.27
CA LEU A 56 -5.45 14.57 -12.11
C LEU A 56 -5.60 14.97 -10.64
N LYS A 57 -6.17 14.11 -9.80
CA LYS A 57 -6.23 14.35 -8.33
C LYS A 57 -4.84 14.49 -7.72
N HIS A 58 -3.90 13.64 -8.07
CA HIS A 58 -2.53 13.72 -7.56
C HIS A 58 -1.81 14.96 -8.07
N ALA A 59 -2.00 15.33 -9.34
CA ALA A 59 -1.50 16.58 -9.90
C ALA A 59 -2.04 17.80 -9.14
N ALA A 60 -3.33 17.81 -8.82
CA ALA A 60 -3.93 18.87 -8.00
C ALA A 60 -3.35 18.92 -6.59
N LEU A 61 -3.05 17.78 -5.96
CA LEU A 61 -2.38 17.75 -4.65
C LEU A 61 -0.98 18.35 -4.69
N PHE A 62 -0.22 18.16 -5.78
CA PHE A 62 1.10 18.80 -5.93
C PHE A 62 0.98 20.32 -6.14
N LEU A 63 -0.03 20.79 -6.86
CA LEU A 63 -0.30 22.23 -6.95
C LEU A 63 -0.66 22.83 -5.60
N VAL A 64 -1.51 22.16 -4.82
CA VAL A 64 -1.84 22.57 -3.45
C VAL A 64 -0.59 22.57 -2.57
N MET A 65 0.26 21.55 -2.67
CA MET A 65 1.54 21.47 -1.94
C MET A 65 2.43 22.67 -2.26
N SER A 66 2.63 22.97 -3.54
CA SER A 66 3.47 24.08 -4.00
C SER A 66 2.92 25.44 -3.53
N LEU A 67 1.58 25.61 -3.59
CA LEU A 67 0.93 26.82 -3.09
C LEU A 67 1.07 26.96 -1.56
N CYS A 68 0.82 25.89 -0.81
CA CYS A 68 0.94 25.90 0.65
C CYS A 68 2.38 26.21 1.11
N SER A 69 3.38 25.60 0.45
CA SER A 69 4.79 25.93 0.72
C SER A 69 5.07 27.41 0.41
N SER A 70 4.70 27.88 -0.79
CA SER A 70 4.91 29.29 -1.16
C SER A 70 4.28 30.30 -0.18
N LEU A 71 3.10 29.98 0.35
CA LEU A 71 2.42 30.83 1.35
C LEU A 71 3.07 30.73 2.72
N ALA A 72 3.54 29.56 3.12
CA ALA A 72 4.21 29.34 4.39
C ALA A 72 5.53 30.12 4.47
N GLY A 73 6.33 30.13 3.41
CA GLY A 73 7.61 30.83 3.33
C GLY A 73 7.53 32.36 3.37
N LEU A 74 6.32 32.96 3.24
CA LEU A 74 6.17 34.43 3.25
C LEU A 74 6.43 35.08 4.62
N HIS A 75 6.23 34.34 5.72
CA HIS A 75 6.38 34.91 7.06
C HIS A 75 6.76 33.82 8.08
N PRO A 76 7.71 34.03 8.99
CA PRO A 76 8.18 33.03 9.96
C PRO A 76 7.05 32.35 10.76
N VAL A 77 6.04 33.10 11.18
CA VAL A 77 4.87 32.54 11.90
C VAL A 77 4.06 31.61 11.01
N LEU A 78 3.87 31.97 9.73
CA LEU A 78 3.19 31.11 8.76
C LEU A 78 4.03 29.88 8.43
N LEU A 79 5.35 30.02 8.35
CA LEU A 79 6.26 28.91 8.13
C LEU A 79 6.11 27.86 9.25
N VAL A 80 6.14 28.26 10.51
CA VAL A 80 6.00 27.35 11.65
C VAL A 80 4.59 26.76 11.75
N SER A 81 3.56 27.61 11.77
CA SER A 81 2.17 27.14 11.97
C SER A 81 1.58 26.49 10.73
N GLY A 82 1.83 27.05 9.53
CA GLY A 82 1.35 26.53 8.26
C GLY A 82 1.98 25.18 7.93
N SER A 83 3.28 25.02 8.18
CA SER A 83 3.95 23.72 8.00
C SER A 83 3.42 22.65 8.94
N ALA A 84 3.17 23.01 10.21
CA ALA A 84 2.57 22.08 11.18
C ALA A 84 1.18 21.61 10.73
N VAL A 85 0.33 22.55 10.31
CA VAL A 85 -1.03 22.25 9.82
C VAL A 85 -0.98 21.46 8.51
N TYR A 86 -0.13 21.84 7.55
CA TYR A 86 0.03 21.13 6.30
C TYR A 86 0.46 19.68 6.54
N MET A 87 1.49 19.45 7.34
CA MET A 87 2.00 18.11 7.64
C MET A 87 0.96 17.26 8.37
N PHE A 88 0.22 17.84 9.31
CA PHE A 88 -0.90 17.19 9.96
C PHE A 88 -1.96 16.74 8.94
N CYS A 89 -2.44 17.66 8.12
CA CYS A 89 -3.49 17.39 7.15
C CYS A 89 -3.07 16.37 6.11
N ILE A 90 -1.88 16.54 5.49
CA ILE A 90 -1.42 15.64 4.42
C ILE A 90 -1.16 14.22 4.94
N THR A 91 -0.66 14.10 6.16
CA THR A 91 -0.42 12.81 6.81
C THR A 91 -1.74 12.12 7.14
N LEU A 92 -2.68 12.81 7.77
CA LEU A 92 -3.99 12.27 8.11
C LEU A 92 -4.77 11.81 6.87
N MET A 93 -4.67 12.57 5.78
CA MET A 93 -5.40 12.27 4.54
C MET A 93 -4.77 11.18 3.68
N ASN A 94 -3.46 10.97 3.74
CA ASN A 94 -2.74 10.13 2.80
C ASN A 94 -2.00 8.94 3.43
N SER A 95 -2.05 8.75 4.74
CA SER A 95 -1.47 7.58 5.39
C SER A 95 -2.54 6.67 5.96
N ASP A 96 -2.20 5.40 6.10
CA ASP A 96 -2.90 4.43 6.92
C ASP A 96 -1.92 3.40 7.51
N ASP A 97 -2.42 2.45 8.31
CA ASP A 97 -1.56 1.48 9.00
C ASP A 97 -0.81 0.55 8.05
N TYR A 98 -1.32 0.32 6.84
CA TYR A 98 -0.67 -0.48 5.81
C TYR A 98 0.29 0.34 4.93
N LEU A 99 -0.09 1.59 4.62
CA LEU A 99 0.71 2.54 3.85
C LEU A 99 1.10 3.76 4.72
N PRO A 100 1.84 3.56 5.81
CA PRO A 100 2.08 4.60 6.80
C PRO A 100 2.89 5.78 6.24
N ARG A 101 3.55 5.61 5.10
CA ARG A 101 4.38 6.63 4.44
C ARG A 101 3.84 7.14 3.10
N ASN A 102 2.58 6.91 2.77
CA ASN A 102 2.03 7.36 1.49
C ASN A 102 1.99 8.90 1.35
N PHE A 103 2.02 9.64 2.47
CA PHE A 103 2.17 11.10 2.50
C PHE A 103 3.60 11.58 2.16
N PHE A 104 4.59 10.66 2.14
CA PHE A 104 6.02 10.98 2.15
C PHE A 104 6.45 11.92 1.02
N MET A 105 5.98 11.69 -0.22
CA MET A 105 6.35 12.52 -1.37
C MET A 105 5.82 13.94 -1.27
N LEU A 106 4.58 14.11 -0.80
CA LEU A 106 3.98 15.43 -0.62
C LEU A 106 4.60 16.17 0.56
N GLY A 107 4.90 15.45 1.66
CA GLY A 107 5.58 16.04 2.82
C GLY A 107 7.02 16.45 2.50
N LEU A 108 7.79 15.55 1.88
CA LEU A 108 9.17 15.86 1.48
C LEU A 108 9.21 16.98 0.44
N GLY A 109 8.27 16.97 -0.51
CA GLY A 109 8.16 18.02 -1.52
C GLY A 109 7.92 19.39 -0.93
N PHE A 110 7.00 19.49 0.00
CA PHE A 110 6.77 20.72 0.75
C PHE A 110 8.06 21.23 1.43
N LEU A 111 8.75 20.33 2.16
CA LEU A 111 9.99 20.69 2.88
C LEU A 111 11.14 21.09 1.95
N LEU A 112 11.26 20.44 0.78
CA LEU A 112 12.31 20.78 -0.20
C LEU A 112 12.09 22.16 -0.81
N LEU A 113 10.84 22.55 -1.06
CA LEU A 113 10.52 23.90 -1.55
C LEU A 113 10.81 25.01 -0.52
N GLU A 114 10.78 24.66 0.77
CA GLU A 114 11.13 25.60 1.85
C GLU A 114 12.67 25.81 2.04
N ILE A 115 13.51 25.04 1.35
CA ILE A 115 14.96 25.32 1.31
C ILE A 115 15.23 26.66 0.61
N TYR A 116 14.44 26.97 -0.41
CA TYR A 116 14.52 28.20 -1.18
C TYR A 116 13.16 28.90 -1.14
N PRO A 117 12.86 29.63 -0.03
CA PRO A 117 11.62 30.38 0.07
C PRO A 117 11.58 31.49 -0.97
N ILE A 118 10.41 31.70 -1.56
CA ILE A 118 10.18 32.71 -2.59
C ILE A 118 9.38 33.89 -2.04
N SER A 119 9.47 35.01 -2.73
CA SER A 119 8.67 36.20 -2.44
C SER A 119 7.26 36.08 -3.04
N ALA A 120 6.32 36.88 -2.52
CA ALA A 120 4.90 36.81 -2.95
C ALA A 120 4.70 37.04 -4.47
N HIS A 121 5.54 37.85 -5.12
CA HIS A 121 5.45 38.11 -6.56
C HIS A 121 5.96 36.95 -7.42
N GLU A 122 6.72 36.00 -6.86
CA GLU A 122 7.25 34.83 -7.55
C GLU A 122 6.31 33.62 -7.46
N ILE A 123 5.28 33.66 -6.60
CA ILE A 123 4.30 32.58 -6.46
C ILE A 123 3.69 32.14 -7.82
N PRO A 124 3.25 33.04 -8.70
CA PRO A 124 2.73 32.64 -10.00
C PRO A 124 3.76 31.85 -10.84
N MET A 125 5.04 32.25 -10.80
CA MET A 125 6.11 31.56 -11.53
C MET A 125 6.33 30.13 -10.99
N ARG A 126 6.37 29.98 -9.66
CA ARG A 126 6.46 28.63 -9.02
C ARG A 126 5.25 27.75 -9.38
N MET A 127 4.04 28.32 -9.48
CA MET A 127 2.87 27.57 -9.92
C MET A 127 3.00 27.12 -11.38
N VAL A 128 3.56 27.97 -12.26
CA VAL A 128 3.86 27.62 -13.65
C VAL A 128 4.93 26.53 -13.72
N ALA A 129 6.01 26.63 -12.93
CA ALA A 129 7.03 25.58 -12.83
C ALA A 129 6.43 24.25 -12.38
N THR A 130 5.58 24.26 -11.36
CA THR A 130 4.88 23.05 -10.88
C THR A 130 3.97 22.45 -11.96
N LEU A 131 3.23 23.27 -12.70
CA LEU A 131 2.41 22.80 -13.84
C LEU A 131 3.27 22.22 -14.95
N PHE A 132 4.40 22.81 -15.25
CA PHE A 132 5.37 22.30 -16.23
C PHE A 132 5.91 20.93 -15.77
N ALA A 133 6.33 20.80 -14.51
CA ALA A 133 6.77 19.53 -13.93
C ALA A 133 5.68 18.45 -14.00
N VAL A 134 4.43 18.80 -13.71
CA VAL A 134 3.27 17.91 -13.88
C VAL A 134 3.12 17.46 -15.32
N ALA A 135 3.21 18.37 -16.29
CA ALA A 135 3.09 18.03 -17.71
C ALA A 135 4.20 17.10 -18.20
N CYS A 136 5.47 17.40 -17.87
CA CYS A 136 6.63 16.55 -18.18
C CYS A 136 6.50 15.16 -17.54
N THR A 137 6.09 15.11 -16.28
CA THR A 137 5.87 13.85 -15.56
C THR A 137 4.74 13.04 -16.18
N THR A 138 3.66 13.69 -16.62
CA THR A 138 2.56 13.05 -17.35
C THR A 138 3.07 12.39 -18.62
N ALA A 139 3.81 13.13 -19.44
CA ALA A 139 4.37 12.61 -20.68
C ALA A 139 5.30 11.41 -20.42
N PHE A 140 6.15 11.50 -19.40
CA PHE A 140 7.04 10.41 -19.00
C PHE A 140 6.26 9.16 -18.53
N ILE A 141 5.26 9.32 -17.68
CA ILE A 141 4.41 8.19 -17.20
C ILE A 141 3.72 7.51 -18.38
N TYR A 142 3.14 8.28 -19.30
CA TYR A 142 2.49 7.72 -20.50
C TYR A 142 3.48 6.97 -21.39
N ALA A 143 4.68 7.53 -21.63
CA ALA A 143 5.72 6.86 -22.38
C ALA A 143 6.13 5.53 -21.72
N MET A 144 6.45 5.55 -20.43
CA MET A 144 6.84 4.35 -19.69
C MET A 144 5.73 3.28 -19.68
N ARG A 145 4.47 3.68 -19.52
CA ARG A 145 3.33 2.75 -19.56
C ARG A 145 3.11 2.16 -20.95
N TYR A 146 3.29 2.95 -22.01
CA TYR A 146 3.17 2.44 -23.37
C TYR A 146 4.15 1.28 -23.61
N PHE A 147 5.39 1.40 -23.11
CA PHE A 147 6.38 0.33 -23.19
C PHE A 147 6.16 -0.83 -22.21
N SER A 148 5.46 -0.59 -21.08
CA SER A 148 5.22 -1.58 -20.02
C SER A 148 3.85 -2.27 -20.09
N ALA A 149 2.92 -1.79 -20.93
CA ALA A 149 1.51 -2.20 -20.92
C ALA A 149 1.28 -3.72 -21.13
N GLN A 150 2.24 -4.44 -21.71
CA GLN A 150 2.14 -5.90 -21.85
C GLN A 150 2.42 -6.66 -20.54
N SER A 151 3.14 -6.08 -19.58
CA SER A 151 3.56 -6.82 -18.37
C SER A 151 2.47 -6.90 -17.28
N GLU A 152 1.59 -5.90 -17.18
CA GLU A 152 0.61 -5.78 -16.09
C GLU A 152 -0.57 -6.73 -16.20
N ILE A 153 -1.16 -6.86 -17.41
CA ILE A 153 -2.26 -7.81 -17.67
C ILE A 153 -1.76 -9.24 -17.43
N THR A 154 -0.49 -9.50 -17.75
CA THR A 154 0.16 -10.79 -17.53
C THR A 154 0.34 -11.08 -16.04
N GLN A 155 0.59 -10.06 -15.22
CA GLN A 155 0.89 -10.24 -13.79
C GLN A 155 -0.36 -10.53 -12.95
N ASP A 156 -1.50 -9.85 -13.17
CA ASP A 156 -2.75 -10.16 -12.47
C ASP A 156 -3.33 -11.51 -12.89
N ARG A 157 -3.24 -11.81 -14.18
CA ARG A 157 -3.53 -13.15 -14.70
C ARG A 157 -2.68 -14.20 -14.01
N GLY A 158 -1.43 -13.89 -13.65
CA GLY A 158 -0.52 -14.78 -12.93
C GLY A 158 -1.03 -15.21 -11.56
N PHE A 159 -1.78 -14.37 -10.82
CA PHE A 159 -2.38 -14.77 -9.53
C PHE A 159 -3.50 -15.81 -9.74
N VAL A 160 -4.42 -15.54 -10.66
CA VAL A 160 -5.50 -16.48 -10.99
C VAL A 160 -4.95 -17.81 -11.54
N MET A 161 -3.92 -17.74 -12.42
CA MET A 161 -3.29 -18.95 -12.95
C MET A 161 -2.60 -19.77 -11.85
N ARG A 162 -1.89 -19.13 -10.90
CA ARG A 162 -1.28 -19.83 -9.76
C ARG A 162 -2.32 -20.49 -8.87
N ALA A 163 -3.43 -19.80 -8.58
CA ALA A 163 -4.53 -20.37 -7.79
C ALA A 163 -5.15 -21.57 -8.47
N PHE A 164 -5.41 -21.50 -9.78
CA PHE A 164 -5.99 -22.59 -10.54
C PHE A 164 -5.02 -23.76 -10.72
N ASP A 165 -3.73 -23.49 -10.87
CA ASP A 165 -2.68 -24.52 -10.93
C ASP A 165 -2.61 -25.28 -9.60
N ASP A 166 -2.62 -24.55 -8.46
CA ASP A 166 -2.63 -25.15 -7.12
C ASP A 166 -3.90 -26.00 -6.87
N ILE A 167 -5.08 -25.48 -7.23
CA ILE A 167 -6.34 -26.25 -7.18
C ILE A 167 -6.23 -27.53 -7.99
N GLY A 168 -5.75 -27.44 -9.23
CA GLY A 168 -5.61 -28.59 -10.09
C GLY A 168 -4.71 -29.68 -9.48
N PHE A 169 -3.58 -29.32 -8.88
CA PHE A 169 -2.73 -30.28 -8.18
C PHE A 169 -3.40 -30.86 -6.94
N GLN A 170 -4.07 -30.06 -6.14
CA GLN A 170 -4.75 -30.52 -4.92
C GLN A 170 -5.94 -31.45 -5.28
N LEU A 171 -6.65 -31.23 -6.40
CA LEU A 171 -7.69 -32.14 -6.91
C LEU A 171 -7.10 -33.50 -7.28
N ILE A 172 -5.92 -33.55 -7.90
CA ILE A 172 -5.21 -34.82 -8.19
C ILE A 172 -4.84 -35.53 -6.90
N ASP A 173 -4.26 -34.80 -5.93
CA ASP A 173 -3.85 -35.39 -4.65
C ASP A 173 -5.08 -35.96 -3.92
N LEU A 174 -6.21 -35.25 -3.92
CA LEU A 174 -7.47 -35.72 -3.32
C LEU A 174 -8.04 -36.96 -4.05
N SER A 175 -8.03 -36.96 -5.38
CA SER A 175 -8.48 -38.12 -6.18
C SER A 175 -7.62 -39.36 -5.90
N ASN A 176 -6.34 -39.18 -5.59
CA ASN A 176 -5.42 -40.24 -5.21
C ASN A 176 -5.46 -40.58 -3.71
N LEU A 177 -6.38 -40.00 -2.94
CA LEU A 177 -6.54 -40.16 -1.49
C LEU A 177 -5.30 -39.67 -0.66
N ASP A 178 -4.46 -38.83 -1.22
CA ASP A 178 -3.28 -38.25 -0.55
C ASP A 178 -3.64 -36.94 0.16
N VAL A 179 -4.28 -37.06 1.31
CA VAL A 179 -4.73 -35.91 2.13
C VAL A 179 -3.57 -35.13 2.73
N SER A 180 -2.38 -35.72 2.82
CA SER A 180 -1.21 -35.10 3.46
C SER A 180 -0.69 -33.87 2.71
N LYS A 181 -1.04 -33.72 1.45
CA LYS A 181 -0.61 -32.61 0.57
C LYS A 181 -1.67 -31.53 0.40
N LEU A 182 -2.88 -31.77 0.90
CA LEU A 182 -3.96 -30.79 0.80
C LEU A 182 -3.70 -29.63 1.76
N ASP A 183 -3.76 -28.42 1.24
CA ASP A 183 -3.59 -27.19 2.00
C ASP A 183 -4.51 -26.10 1.46
N ALA A 184 -5.68 -25.98 2.07
CA ALA A 184 -6.66 -24.96 1.71
C ALA A 184 -6.11 -23.52 1.87
N HIS A 185 -5.13 -23.33 2.75
CA HIS A 185 -4.56 -22.00 2.99
C HIS A 185 -3.68 -21.49 1.84
N ARG A 186 -3.19 -22.33 0.95
CA ARG A 186 -2.36 -21.88 -0.19
C ARG A 186 -3.10 -20.91 -1.11
N VAL A 187 -4.33 -21.24 -1.46
CA VAL A 187 -5.16 -20.36 -2.31
C VAL A 187 -5.48 -19.05 -1.58
N TYR A 188 -5.80 -19.14 -0.29
CA TYR A 188 -6.00 -17.97 0.57
C TYR A 188 -4.75 -17.07 0.62
N ASP A 189 -3.57 -17.66 0.74
CA ASP A 189 -2.32 -16.89 0.72
C ASP A 189 -2.08 -16.19 -0.62
N ILE A 190 -2.47 -16.81 -1.74
CA ILE A 190 -2.43 -16.19 -3.07
C ILE A 190 -3.38 -15.00 -3.15
N THR A 191 -4.61 -15.15 -2.66
CA THR A 191 -5.61 -14.06 -2.61
C THR A 191 -5.12 -12.91 -1.72
N ARG A 192 -4.57 -13.24 -0.57
CA ARG A 192 -4.00 -12.24 0.36
C ARG A 192 -2.81 -11.52 -0.26
N GLU A 193 -1.93 -12.22 -0.96
CA GLU A 193 -0.82 -11.61 -1.71
C GLU A 193 -1.33 -10.65 -2.77
N TYR A 194 -2.38 -11.03 -3.51
CA TYR A 194 -3.04 -10.16 -4.48
C TYR A 194 -3.64 -8.91 -3.82
N CYS A 195 -4.41 -9.08 -2.75
CA CYS A 195 -5.00 -7.97 -1.99
C CYS A 195 -3.93 -7.01 -1.48
N ASN A 196 -2.84 -7.53 -0.93
CA ASN A 196 -1.70 -6.75 -0.44
C ASN A 196 -1.03 -5.94 -1.56
N LYS A 197 -0.83 -6.55 -2.73
CA LYS A 197 -0.26 -5.88 -3.89
C LYS A 197 -1.15 -4.75 -4.38
N GLU A 198 -2.46 -4.98 -4.46
CA GLU A 198 -3.42 -4.01 -4.99
C GLU A 198 -3.81 -2.93 -3.97
N TYR A 199 -3.50 -3.10 -2.68
CA TYR A 199 -3.92 -2.17 -1.64
C TYR A 199 -3.53 -0.72 -1.91
N GLY A 200 -2.30 -0.49 -2.33
CA GLY A 200 -1.82 0.84 -2.67
C GLY A 200 -2.63 1.50 -3.78
N ASN A 201 -3.05 0.74 -4.78
CA ASN A 201 -3.86 1.21 -5.89
C ASN A 201 -5.29 1.52 -5.42
N VAL A 202 -5.90 0.60 -4.66
CA VAL A 202 -7.25 0.77 -4.09
C VAL A 202 -7.29 2.00 -3.17
N PHE A 203 -6.31 2.16 -2.29
CA PHE A 203 -6.23 3.31 -1.40
C PHE A 203 -6.13 4.64 -2.16
N ARG A 204 -5.29 4.72 -3.21
CA ARG A 204 -5.18 5.91 -4.07
C ARG A 204 -6.45 6.19 -4.87
N GLN A 205 -7.21 5.15 -5.21
CA GLN A 205 -8.51 5.27 -5.90
C GLN A 205 -9.64 5.72 -4.95
N GLY A 206 -9.36 5.93 -3.68
CA GLY A 206 -10.34 6.34 -2.66
C GLY A 206 -10.98 5.17 -1.93
N GLY A 207 -10.32 4.02 -1.88
CA GLY A 207 -10.77 2.83 -1.15
C GLY A 207 -11.77 1.96 -1.91
N VAL A 208 -12.02 2.19 -3.21
CA VAL A 208 -12.97 1.42 -4.02
C VAL A 208 -12.24 0.60 -5.05
N LEU A 209 -12.60 -0.68 -5.18
CA LEU A 209 -12.06 -1.57 -6.20
C LEU A 209 -12.51 -1.13 -7.61
N SER A 210 -11.59 -1.13 -8.57
CA SER A 210 -11.92 -1.02 -9.99
C SER A 210 -12.60 -2.31 -10.50
N GLY A 211 -13.25 -2.23 -11.65
CA GLY A 211 -13.87 -3.41 -12.27
C GLY A 211 -12.87 -4.55 -12.46
N ARG A 212 -11.64 -4.25 -12.92
CA ARG A 212 -10.57 -5.24 -13.08
C ARG A 212 -10.17 -5.91 -11.75
N GLN A 213 -10.01 -5.12 -10.69
CA GLN A 213 -9.64 -5.64 -9.37
C GLN A 213 -10.75 -6.53 -8.80
N ARG A 214 -12.02 -6.11 -8.94
CA ARG A 214 -13.18 -6.92 -8.56
C ARG A 214 -13.23 -8.23 -9.33
N TYR A 215 -13.06 -8.18 -10.64
CA TYR A 215 -13.02 -9.38 -11.50
C TYR A 215 -11.97 -10.39 -11.04
N THR A 216 -10.73 -9.94 -10.83
CA THR A 216 -9.64 -10.82 -10.39
C THR A 216 -9.91 -11.38 -9.00
N LEU A 217 -10.36 -10.54 -8.06
CA LEU A 217 -10.69 -10.97 -6.70
C LEU A 217 -11.87 -11.96 -6.68
N SER A 218 -12.91 -11.75 -7.48
CA SER A 218 -14.03 -12.69 -7.59
C SER A 218 -13.58 -14.07 -8.05
N LEU A 219 -12.66 -14.15 -9.01
CA LEU A 219 -12.09 -15.44 -9.45
C LEU A 219 -11.26 -16.10 -8.35
N LEU A 220 -10.47 -15.32 -7.59
CA LEU A 220 -9.70 -15.85 -6.47
C LEU A 220 -10.62 -16.34 -5.34
N ILE A 221 -11.71 -15.63 -5.04
CA ILE A 221 -12.72 -16.07 -4.06
C ILE A 221 -13.39 -17.39 -4.52
N CYS A 222 -13.74 -17.53 -5.81
CA CYS A 222 -14.23 -18.81 -6.31
C CYS A 222 -13.19 -19.93 -6.15
N ALA A 223 -11.92 -19.62 -6.38
CA ALA A 223 -10.82 -20.55 -6.16
C ALA A 223 -10.69 -20.98 -4.68
N GLU A 224 -10.81 -20.04 -3.74
CA GLU A 224 -10.84 -20.33 -2.30
C GLU A 224 -12.01 -21.25 -1.93
N GLN A 225 -13.19 -21.00 -2.48
CA GLN A 225 -14.36 -21.84 -2.22
C GLN A 225 -14.15 -23.29 -2.69
N ILE A 226 -13.51 -23.47 -3.84
CA ILE A 226 -13.15 -24.80 -4.34
C ILE A 226 -12.14 -25.45 -3.39
N ALA A 227 -11.14 -24.71 -2.91
CA ALA A 227 -10.16 -25.23 -1.95
C ALA A 227 -10.82 -25.65 -0.61
N ASP A 228 -11.79 -24.87 -0.11
CA ASP A 228 -12.55 -25.20 1.10
C ASP A 228 -13.42 -26.46 0.90
N MET A 229 -14.10 -26.58 -0.26
CA MET A 229 -14.86 -27.78 -0.59
C MET A 229 -13.97 -29.03 -0.67
N MET A 230 -12.78 -28.92 -1.25
CA MET A 230 -11.79 -30.03 -1.27
C MET A 230 -11.38 -30.42 0.15
N HIS A 231 -11.15 -29.43 1.02
CA HIS A 231 -10.83 -29.71 2.42
C HIS A 231 -12.01 -30.35 3.16
N GLY A 232 -13.25 -29.94 2.87
CA GLY A 232 -14.45 -30.61 3.36
C GLY A 232 -14.53 -32.06 2.93
N ALA A 233 -14.31 -32.34 1.63
CA ALA A 233 -14.30 -33.67 1.07
C ALA A 233 -13.16 -34.55 1.64
N SER A 234 -12.03 -33.99 1.96
CA SER A 234 -10.89 -34.72 2.52
C SER A 234 -11.16 -35.39 3.87
N ARG A 235 -12.12 -34.86 4.64
CA ARG A 235 -12.54 -35.47 5.92
C ARG A 235 -13.20 -36.84 5.76
N ASN A 236 -13.79 -37.07 4.59
CA ASN A 236 -14.50 -38.30 4.26
C ASN A 236 -13.78 -39.11 3.15
N VAL A 237 -12.48 -38.88 2.98
CA VAL A 237 -11.69 -39.46 1.88
C VAL A 237 -11.77 -40.97 1.79
N HIS A 238 -11.85 -41.68 2.92
CA HIS A 238 -11.92 -43.14 2.97
C HIS A 238 -13.29 -43.72 2.47
N SER A 239 -14.33 -42.89 2.39
CA SER A 239 -15.64 -43.26 1.88
C SER A 239 -15.89 -42.76 0.45
N MET A 240 -14.88 -42.11 -0.17
CA MET A 240 -14.99 -41.55 -1.50
C MET A 240 -15.11 -42.65 -2.57
N GLU A 241 -16.18 -42.63 -3.34
CA GLU A 241 -16.43 -43.57 -4.40
C GLU A 241 -15.54 -43.34 -5.63
N GLN A 242 -15.39 -44.36 -6.49
CA GLN A 242 -14.56 -44.23 -7.68
C GLN A 242 -15.09 -43.13 -8.61
N ALA A 243 -16.42 -43.02 -8.76
CA ALA A 243 -17.04 -41.96 -9.57
C ALA A 243 -16.71 -40.53 -9.08
N GLU A 244 -16.64 -40.33 -7.76
CA GLU A 244 -16.21 -39.03 -7.19
C GLU A 244 -14.73 -38.74 -7.47
N ARG A 245 -13.90 -39.77 -7.42
CA ARG A 245 -12.45 -39.65 -7.72
C ARG A 245 -12.21 -39.32 -9.19
N ASP A 246 -12.93 -39.97 -10.10
CA ASP A 246 -12.87 -39.71 -11.54
C ASP A 246 -13.36 -38.27 -11.83
N TYR A 247 -14.46 -37.84 -11.17
CA TYR A 247 -14.96 -36.47 -11.25
C TYR A 247 -13.88 -35.42 -10.85
N LEU A 248 -13.19 -35.64 -9.72
CA LEU A 248 -12.14 -34.73 -9.25
C LEU A 248 -10.93 -34.73 -10.19
N LEU A 249 -10.58 -35.90 -10.76
CA LEU A 249 -9.47 -36.00 -11.70
C LEU A 249 -9.77 -35.25 -13.01
N ASP A 250 -10.95 -35.42 -13.57
CA ASP A 250 -11.36 -34.74 -14.80
C ASP A 250 -11.49 -33.23 -14.58
N LEU A 251 -11.99 -32.79 -13.42
CA LEU A 251 -12.03 -31.39 -13.03
C LEU A 251 -10.59 -30.79 -12.89
N SER A 252 -9.65 -31.61 -12.40
CA SER A 252 -8.25 -31.19 -12.27
C SER A 252 -7.62 -30.84 -13.62
N GLU A 253 -7.95 -31.58 -14.68
CA GLU A 253 -7.44 -31.33 -16.04
C GLU A 253 -7.88 -29.96 -16.57
N VAL A 254 -9.13 -29.57 -16.27
CA VAL A 254 -9.65 -28.23 -16.64
C VAL A 254 -8.86 -27.12 -15.94
N PHE A 255 -8.65 -27.22 -14.63
CA PHE A 255 -7.90 -26.22 -13.86
C PHE A 255 -6.43 -26.16 -14.26
N LEU A 256 -5.75 -27.30 -14.39
CA LEU A 256 -4.36 -27.35 -14.84
C LEU A 256 -4.21 -26.87 -16.29
N GLY A 257 -5.21 -27.13 -17.14
CA GLY A 257 -5.24 -26.63 -18.50
C GLY A 257 -5.14 -25.10 -18.57
N PHE A 258 -5.81 -24.40 -17.67
CA PHE A 258 -5.76 -22.95 -17.57
C PHE A 258 -4.54 -22.46 -16.76
N GLY A 259 -4.27 -23.04 -15.59
CA GLY A 259 -3.16 -22.69 -14.69
C GLY A 259 -1.81 -22.76 -15.39
N GLN A 260 -1.54 -23.85 -16.10
CA GLN A 260 -0.31 -24.05 -16.88
C GLN A 260 -0.30 -23.32 -18.23
N GLY A 261 -1.35 -22.55 -18.54
CA GLY A 261 -1.42 -21.77 -19.77
C GLY A 261 -1.65 -22.59 -21.06
N ARG A 262 -2.05 -23.87 -20.95
CA ARG A 262 -2.51 -24.68 -22.09
C ARG A 262 -3.80 -24.10 -22.67
N ILE A 263 -4.74 -23.71 -21.81
CA ILE A 263 -5.95 -22.96 -22.18
C ILE A 263 -5.64 -21.46 -22.06
N LYS A 264 -5.39 -20.79 -23.19
CA LYS A 264 -4.97 -19.38 -23.21
C LYS A 264 -6.14 -18.39 -23.23
N GLN A 265 -7.30 -18.82 -23.69
CA GLN A 265 -8.46 -17.96 -23.89
C GLN A 265 -9.52 -18.22 -22.82
N VAL A 266 -10.05 -17.14 -22.24
CA VAL A 266 -11.14 -17.21 -21.25
C VAL A 266 -12.37 -17.94 -21.80
N ARG A 267 -12.71 -17.74 -23.08
CA ARG A 267 -13.83 -18.46 -23.72
C ARG A 267 -13.61 -19.98 -23.74
N ALA A 268 -12.39 -20.43 -23.98
CA ALA A 268 -12.07 -21.85 -23.97
C ALA A 268 -12.19 -22.46 -22.56
N MET A 269 -11.83 -21.68 -21.52
CA MET A 269 -12.06 -22.09 -20.13
C MET A 269 -13.54 -22.23 -19.80
N ILE A 270 -14.36 -21.24 -20.20
CA ILE A 270 -15.82 -21.31 -20.02
C ILE A 270 -16.38 -22.53 -20.73
N SER A 271 -15.97 -22.79 -21.99
CA SER A 271 -16.44 -23.96 -22.74
C SER A 271 -16.03 -25.28 -22.08
N ALA A 272 -14.80 -25.36 -21.56
CA ALA A 272 -14.34 -26.58 -20.87
C ALA A 272 -15.10 -26.83 -19.55
N LEU A 273 -15.37 -25.77 -18.77
CA LEU A 273 -16.19 -25.87 -17.56
C LEU A 273 -17.65 -26.24 -17.89
N GLN A 274 -18.22 -25.68 -18.96
CA GLN A 274 -19.57 -26.01 -19.39
C GLN A 274 -19.66 -27.47 -19.84
N GLU A 275 -18.74 -27.94 -20.68
CA GLU A 275 -18.63 -29.31 -21.11
C GLU A 275 -18.49 -30.26 -19.92
N PHE A 276 -17.64 -29.90 -18.95
CA PHE A 276 -17.49 -30.67 -17.72
C PHE A 276 -18.81 -30.77 -16.93
N LEU A 277 -19.52 -29.66 -16.72
CA LEU A 277 -20.81 -29.64 -16.01
C LEU A 277 -21.92 -30.39 -16.73
N ASP A 278 -21.89 -30.45 -18.05
CA ASP A 278 -22.89 -31.18 -18.86
C ASP A 278 -22.65 -32.69 -18.87
N THR A 279 -21.38 -33.12 -18.75
CA THR A 279 -20.97 -34.53 -18.85
C THR A 279 -20.85 -35.23 -17.50
N HIS A 280 -20.54 -34.50 -16.42
CA HIS A 280 -20.27 -35.07 -15.10
C HIS A 280 -21.34 -34.68 -14.07
N ARG A 281 -21.81 -35.67 -13.30
CA ARG A 281 -22.71 -35.49 -12.16
C ARG A 281 -22.29 -36.39 -11.01
N LEU A 282 -22.33 -35.83 -9.79
CA LEU A 282 -22.13 -36.62 -8.59
C LEU A 282 -23.45 -37.27 -8.15
N GLU A 283 -23.41 -38.49 -7.63
CA GLU A 283 -24.58 -39.16 -7.09
C GLU A 283 -25.10 -38.52 -5.82
N ASN A 284 -24.21 -37.92 -5.02
CA ASN A 284 -24.56 -37.14 -3.84
C ASN A 284 -25.08 -35.75 -4.26
N LEU A 285 -26.38 -35.58 -4.24
CA LEU A 285 -27.07 -34.37 -4.70
C LEU A 285 -26.62 -33.09 -3.99
N GLU A 286 -26.28 -33.16 -2.72
CA GLU A 286 -25.83 -31.99 -1.94
C GLU A 286 -24.44 -31.56 -2.37
N HIS A 287 -23.51 -32.48 -2.51
CA HIS A 287 -22.15 -32.19 -3.01
C HIS A 287 -22.20 -31.73 -4.47
N ASP A 288 -22.99 -32.38 -5.35
CA ASP A 288 -23.13 -31.97 -6.75
C ASP A 288 -23.63 -30.52 -6.85
N THR A 289 -24.66 -30.18 -6.08
CA THR A 289 -25.22 -28.82 -6.08
C THR A 289 -24.19 -27.79 -5.66
N ALA A 290 -23.35 -28.04 -4.63
CA ALA A 290 -22.32 -27.13 -4.16
C ALA A 290 -21.23 -26.91 -5.22
N TRP A 291 -20.69 -28.00 -5.80
CA TRP A 291 -19.67 -27.89 -6.85
C TRP A 291 -20.20 -27.16 -8.09
N ARG A 292 -21.39 -27.53 -8.56
CA ARG A 292 -22.02 -26.88 -9.73
C ARG A 292 -22.21 -25.39 -9.51
N ALA A 293 -22.78 -24.97 -8.39
CA ALA A 293 -23.04 -23.55 -8.12
C ALA A 293 -21.76 -22.73 -8.09
N THR A 294 -20.68 -23.27 -7.52
CA THR A 294 -19.38 -22.58 -7.49
C THR A 294 -18.75 -22.49 -8.89
N LEU A 295 -18.81 -23.58 -9.69
CA LEU A 295 -18.29 -23.57 -11.05
C LEU A 295 -19.12 -22.67 -11.98
N GLU A 296 -20.46 -22.63 -11.82
CA GLU A 296 -21.34 -21.71 -12.52
C GLU A 296 -21.06 -20.23 -12.17
N ALA A 297 -20.84 -19.93 -10.88
CA ALA A 297 -20.44 -18.59 -10.45
C ALA A 297 -19.09 -18.18 -11.03
N MET A 298 -18.13 -19.12 -11.12
CA MET A 298 -16.85 -18.89 -11.78
C MET A 298 -17.02 -18.62 -13.28
N MET A 299 -17.86 -19.41 -13.98
CA MET A 299 -18.16 -19.18 -15.40
C MET A 299 -18.83 -17.83 -15.64
N TYR A 300 -19.78 -17.46 -14.77
CA TYR A 300 -20.42 -16.15 -14.83
C TYR A 300 -19.39 -15.02 -14.69
N THR A 301 -18.50 -15.10 -13.69
CA THR A 301 -17.41 -14.16 -13.50
C THR A 301 -16.49 -14.12 -14.71
N LEU A 302 -16.06 -15.27 -15.23
CA LEU A 302 -15.23 -15.38 -16.44
C LEU A 302 -15.88 -14.74 -17.67
N SER A 303 -17.22 -14.77 -17.77
CA SER A 303 -17.97 -14.20 -18.90
C SER A 303 -17.97 -12.67 -18.88
N ASP A 304 -17.77 -12.04 -17.73
CA ASP A 304 -17.73 -10.58 -17.60
C ASP A 304 -16.41 -9.97 -18.10
N SER A 305 -16.18 -10.11 -19.39
CA SER A 305 -14.97 -9.60 -20.04
C SER A 305 -14.88 -8.07 -20.05
N LYS A 306 -15.97 -7.33 -19.78
CA LYS A 306 -15.96 -5.86 -19.67
C LYS A 306 -15.38 -5.45 -18.33
N ALA A 307 -15.79 -6.08 -17.23
CA ALA A 307 -15.24 -5.82 -15.90
C ALA A 307 -13.73 -6.05 -15.87
N SER A 308 -13.23 -7.10 -16.54
CA SER A 308 -11.78 -7.38 -16.60
C SER A 308 -10.92 -6.28 -17.23
N ARG A 309 -11.52 -5.39 -18.03
CA ARG A 309 -10.85 -4.25 -18.69
C ARG A 309 -11.15 -2.92 -18.06
N ASP A 310 -12.17 -2.85 -17.20
CA ASP A 310 -12.59 -1.60 -16.57
C ASP A 310 -11.71 -1.25 -15.38
N ASN A 311 -10.89 -0.21 -15.55
CA ASN A 311 -10.07 0.39 -14.51
C ASN A 311 -10.75 1.60 -13.86
N SER A 312 -12.00 1.91 -14.23
CA SER A 312 -12.71 3.07 -13.69
C SER A 312 -13.23 2.80 -12.27
N THR A 313 -13.13 3.84 -11.44
CA THR A 313 -13.79 3.88 -10.13
C THR A 313 -14.77 5.04 -10.11
N PRO A 314 -15.98 4.86 -9.59
CA PRO A 314 -16.95 5.96 -9.50
C PRO A 314 -16.39 7.11 -8.65
N PHE A 315 -16.26 8.30 -9.25
CA PHE A 315 -15.64 9.47 -8.60
C PHE A 315 -16.32 9.84 -7.26
N GLY A 316 -17.64 9.85 -7.23
CA GLY A 316 -18.40 10.23 -6.04
C GLY A 316 -18.24 9.25 -4.86
N LEU A 317 -18.07 7.97 -5.15
CA LEU A 317 -17.84 6.93 -4.12
C LEU A 317 -16.49 7.10 -3.45
N GLY A 318 -15.42 7.38 -4.21
CA GLY A 318 -14.07 7.56 -3.67
C GLY A 318 -13.97 8.77 -2.73
N VAL A 319 -14.61 9.90 -3.05
CA VAL A 319 -14.63 11.08 -2.15
C VAL A 319 -15.43 10.79 -0.88
N ARG A 320 -16.62 10.19 -1.01
CA ARG A 320 -17.48 9.83 0.13
C ARG A 320 -16.79 8.83 1.05
N TYR A 321 -16.12 7.85 0.48
CA TYR A 321 -15.35 6.88 1.25
C TYR A 321 -14.21 7.55 2.03
N ARG A 322 -13.43 8.44 1.42
CA ARG A 322 -12.35 9.17 2.13
C ARG A 322 -12.86 10.05 3.24
N LEU A 323 -13.96 10.75 3.04
CA LEU A 323 -14.57 11.56 4.11
C LEU A 323 -15.05 10.68 5.27
N HIS A 324 -15.64 9.52 4.97
CA HIS A 324 -16.05 8.55 5.99
C HIS A 324 -14.85 7.96 6.71
N PHE A 325 -13.81 7.57 5.98
CA PHE A 325 -12.54 7.09 6.53
C PHE A 325 -11.91 8.11 7.50
N ILE A 326 -11.83 9.40 7.12
CA ILE A 326 -11.29 10.46 7.99
C ILE A 326 -12.16 10.58 9.25
N LYS A 327 -13.48 10.58 9.10
CA LYS A 327 -14.43 10.69 10.24
C LYS A 327 -14.28 9.52 11.20
N ASP A 328 -14.21 8.28 10.70
CA ASP A 328 -14.07 7.07 11.51
C ASP A 328 -12.71 7.02 12.21
N ASN A 329 -11.68 7.55 11.57
CA ASN A 329 -10.31 7.58 12.10
C ASN A 329 -9.99 8.81 12.95
N PHE A 330 -10.93 9.77 13.10
CA PHE A 330 -10.73 10.96 13.92
C PHE A 330 -10.94 10.67 15.42
N SER A 331 -10.11 9.75 15.93
CA SER A 331 -10.08 9.35 17.34
C SER A 331 -8.63 9.29 17.82
N LEU A 332 -8.38 9.82 19.02
CA LEU A 332 -7.05 9.73 19.66
C LEU A 332 -6.64 8.27 19.97
N LYS A 333 -7.55 7.32 19.88
CA LYS A 333 -7.22 5.88 19.94
C LYS A 333 -6.54 5.41 18.64
N ASN A 334 -6.76 6.11 17.51
CA ASN A 334 -6.15 5.77 16.24
C ASN A 334 -4.67 6.19 16.22
N SER A 335 -3.79 5.26 15.86
CA SER A 335 -2.35 5.47 15.69
C SER A 335 -2.03 6.55 14.64
N GLN A 336 -2.83 6.64 13.58
CA GLN A 336 -2.62 7.59 12.48
C GLN A 336 -2.90 9.03 12.89
N LEU A 337 -4.01 9.28 13.60
CA LEU A 337 -4.30 10.64 14.09
C LEU A 337 -3.17 11.11 15.02
N ARG A 338 -2.73 10.22 15.94
CA ARG A 338 -1.62 10.55 16.84
C ARG A 338 -0.33 10.82 16.08
N PHE A 339 0.01 9.98 15.11
CA PHE A 339 1.18 10.16 14.27
C PHE A 339 1.11 11.47 13.46
N SER A 340 -0.06 11.80 12.90
CA SER A 340 -0.27 13.04 12.15
C SER A 340 -0.07 14.28 13.03
N ILE A 341 -0.59 14.26 14.27
CA ILE A 341 -0.36 15.34 15.25
C ILE A 341 1.12 15.43 15.60
N GLN A 342 1.77 14.31 15.92
CA GLN A 342 3.20 14.29 16.25
C GLN A 342 4.05 14.85 15.11
N LEU A 343 3.81 14.42 13.87
CA LEU A 343 4.57 14.86 12.71
C LEU A 343 4.36 16.35 12.46
N GLY A 344 3.12 16.85 12.56
CA GLY A 344 2.84 18.28 12.45
C GLY A 344 3.58 19.10 13.50
N VAL A 345 3.55 18.67 14.76
CA VAL A 345 4.26 19.34 15.86
C VAL A 345 5.77 19.29 15.66
N ILE A 346 6.33 18.12 15.28
CA ILE A 346 7.78 17.97 15.05
C ILE A 346 8.25 18.90 13.94
N VAL A 347 7.55 18.95 12.82
CA VAL A 347 7.92 19.80 11.69
C VAL A 347 7.80 21.29 12.07
N GLY A 348 6.70 21.68 12.73
CA GLY A 348 6.53 23.05 13.21
C GLY A 348 7.63 23.49 14.18
N VAL A 349 7.94 22.67 15.19
CA VAL A 349 9.04 22.95 16.15
C VAL A 349 10.40 22.97 15.43
N SER A 350 10.62 22.08 14.46
CA SER A 350 11.86 22.06 13.67
C SER A 350 12.04 23.33 12.86
N PHE A 351 10.97 23.89 12.28
CA PHE A 351 11.02 25.20 11.62
C PHE A 351 11.24 26.34 12.61
N ALA A 352 10.63 26.29 13.79
CA ALA A 352 10.93 27.30 14.84
C ALA A 352 12.40 27.29 15.25
N VAL A 353 13.01 26.10 15.39
CA VAL A 353 14.46 25.97 15.66
C VAL A 353 15.28 26.51 14.47
N SER A 354 14.85 26.21 13.24
CA SER A 354 15.48 26.73 12.01
C SER A 354 15.48 28.26 11.96
N GLU A 355 14.35 28.89 12.27
CA GLU A 355 14.22 30.35 12.33
C GLU A 355 15.08 30.97 13.44
N LEU A 356 15.16 30.35 14.61
CA LEU A 356 16.07 30.77 15.66
C LEU A 356 17.55 30.71 15.21
N MET A 357 17.93 29.64 14.47
CA MET A 357 19.28 29.54 13.93
C MET A 357 19.57 30.63 12.89
N LEU A 358 18.59 30.96 12.04
CA LEU A 358 18.73 32.07 11.08
C LEU A 358 18.97 33.39 11.80
N LEU A 359 18.24 33.66 12.88
CA LEU A 359 18.38 34.90 13.67
C LEU A 359 19.73 35.01 14.38
N TYR A 360 20.27 33.90 14.90
CA TYR A 360 21.50 33.92 15.71
C TYR A 360 22.79 33.63 14.93
N MET A 361 22.70 32.85 13.82
CA MET A 361 23.87 32.38 13.08
C MET A 361 23.89 32.84 11.61
N ASP A 362 22.90 33.61 11.17
CA ASP A 362 22.74 34.08 9.78
C ASP A 362 22.83 32.94 8.73
N THR A 363 22.37 31.75 9.10
CA THR A 363 22.42 30.56 8.23
C THR A 363 21.08 30.30 7.55
N ARG A 364 21.04 30.48 6.24
CA ARG A 364 19.82 30.23 5.42
C ARG A 364 19.47 28.75 5.26
N PHE A 365 20.35 27.83 5.67
CA PHE A 365 20.18 26.39 5.46
C PHE A 365 19.48 25.64 6.59
N GLY A 366 18.86 26.34 7.53
CA GLY A 366 18.11 25.79 8.66
C GLY A 366 16.97 24.83 8.25
N ALA A 367 16.41 24.97 7.02
CA ALA A 367 15.39 24.06 6.47
C ALA A 367 15.80 22.58 6.41
N TRP A 368 17.09 22.27 6.53
CA TRP A 368 17.56 20.89 6.67
C TRP A 368 17.21 20.25 8.02
N ILE A 369 16.92 21.02 9.06
CA ILE A 369 16.49 20.50 10.38
C ILE A 369 15.11 19.83 10.25
N PRO A 370 14.05 20.50 9.73
CA PRO A 370 12.75 19.85 9.54
C PRO A 370 12.79 18.67 8.56
N ILE A 371 13.60 18.73 7.50
CA ILE A 371 13.79 17.59 6.58
C ILE A 371 14.37 16.39 7.33
N THR A 372 15.40 16.61 8.15
CA THR A 372 16.03 15.54 8.93
C THR A 372 15.06 14.95 9.93
N SER A 373 14.32 15.78 10.66
CA SER A 373 13.29 15.36 11.62
C SER A 373 12.18 14.55 10.94
N PHE A 374 11.71 15.01 9.78
CA PHE A 374 10.71 14.33 8.97
C PHE A 374 11.16 12.93 8.52
N LEU A 375 12.40 12.81 8.05
CA LEU A 375 12.95 11.53 7.57
C LEU A 375 13.12 10.48 8.69
N MET A 376 13.30 10.91 9.94
CA MET A 376 13.43 10.03 11.11
C MET A 376 12.10 9.46 11.56
N MET A 377 10.98 10.19 11.36
CA MET A 377 9.69 9.84 11.92
C MET A 377 9.06 8.60 11.30
N ASN A 378 8.50 7.77 12.17
CA ASN A 378 7.66 6.62 11.86
C ASN A 378 6.46 6.58 12.81
N THR A 379 5.46 5.80 12.45
CA THR A 379 4.22 5.65 13.23
C THR A 379 4.47 5.12 14.64
N TYR A 380 5.46 4.23 14.80
CA TYR A 380 5.80 3.61 16.08
C TYR A 380 7.14 4.12 16.61
N ARG A 381 7.21 4.29 17.93
CA ARG A 381 8.41 4.79 18.62
C ARG A 381 9.66 3.95 18.36
N ASP A 382 9.55 2.63 18.46
CA ASP A 382 10.68 1.72 18.27
C ASP A 382 11.22 1.76 16.83
N GLU A 383 10.35 1.95 15.84
CA GLU A 383 10.74 2.15 14.44
C GLU A 383 11.43 3.51 14.25
N THR A 384 10.92 4.57 14.89
CA THR A 384 11.56 5.90 14.87
C THR A 384 12.95 5.85 15.48
N MET A 385 13.12 5.24 16.67
CA MET A 385 14.43 5.09 17.33
C MET A 385 15.42 4.31 16.46
N ARG A 386 14.95 3.23 15.81
CA ARG A 386 15.76 2.45 14.87
C ARG A 386 16.15 3.26 13.62
N MET A 387 15.24 4.08 13.10
CA MET A 387 15.53 4.96 11.96
C MET A 387 16.51 6.06 12.30
N MET A 388 16.45 6.62 13.51
CA MET A 388 17.42 7.61 13.99
C MET A 388 18.84 7.03 13.98
N GLY A 389 19.04 5.83 14.52
CA GLY A 389 20.33 5.17 14.48
C GLY A 389 20.86 4.92 13.06
N LYS A 390 19.99 4.47 12.15
CA LYS A 390 20.34 4.28 10.72
C LYS A 390 20.66 5.61 10.03
N GLN A 391 19.97 6.69 10.39
CA GLN A 391 20.21 8.00 9.82
C GLN A 391 21.54 8.60 10.28
N LEU A 392 21.89 8.49 11.57
CA LEU A 392 23.19 8.91 12.08
C LEU A 392 24.32 8.12 11.42
N LEU A 393 24.20 6.80 11.32
CA LEU A 393 25.18 5.96 10.62
C LEU A 393 25.28 6.34 9.13
N GLY A 394 24.16 6.48 8.45
CA GLY A 394 24.12 6.88 7.04
C GLY A 394 24.73 8.26 6.82
N MET A 395 24.49 9.20 7.73
CA MET A 395 25.13 10.52 7.68
C MET A 395 26.66 10.41 7.74
N LEU A 396 27.21 9.68 8.71
CA LEU A 396 28.66 9.53 8.85
C LEU A 396 29.29 8.89 7.60
N VAL A 397 28.68 7.83 7.09
CA VAL A 397 29.12 7.17 5.84
C VAL A 397 28.99 8.13 4.65
N GLY A 398 27.88 8.84 4.53
CA GLY A 398 27.65 9.82 3.46
C GLY A 398 28.66 10.97 3.49
N MET A 399 29.00 11.49 4.67
CA MET A 399 30.05 12.49 4.84
C MET A 399 31.42 11.99 4.39
N ALA A 400 31.79 10.77 4.79
CA ALA A 400 33.08 10.16 4.39
C ALA A 400 33.15 9.96 2.87
N VAL A 401 32.07 9.46 2.25
CA VAL A 401 32.00 9.29 0.80
C VAL A 401 32.03 10.65 0.09
N PHE A 402 31.35 11.68 0.62
CA PHE A 402 31.38 13.02 0.03
C PHE A 402 32.78 13.62 0.02
N VAL A 403 33.55 13.47 1.10
CA VAL A 403 34.97 13.89 1.17
C VAL A 403 35.78 13.19 0.07
N ALA A 404 35.59 11.87 -0.11
CA ALA A 404 36.25 11.15 -1.19
C ALA A 404 35.84 11.69 -2.57
N VAL A 405 34.54 11.89 -2.80
CA VAL A 405 34.01 12.45 -4.06
C VAL A 405 34.62 13.84 -4.35
N THR A 406 34.71 14.72 -3.35
CA THR A 406 35.30 16.05 -3.52
C THR A 406 36.79 16.00 -3.86
N HIS A 407 37.48 14.96 -3.41
CA HIS A 407 38.91 14.78 -3.68
C HIS A 407 39.20 14.21 -5.09
N PHE A 408 38.37 13.26 -5.55
CA PHE A 408 38.64 12.54 -6.80
C PHE A 408 37.88 13.07 -8.01
N ILE A 409 36.76 13.78 -7.84
CA ILE A 409 35.90 14.23 -8.93
C ILE A 409 36.08 15.73 -9.18
N PRO A 410 36.41 16.16 -10.43
CA PRO A 410 36.53 17.57 -10.79
C PRO A 410 35.24 18.35 -10.50
N GLU A 411 35.38 19.61 -10.13
CA GLU A 411 34.27 20.49 -9.73
C GLU A 411 33.19 20.62 -10.81
N SER A 412 33.60 20.70 -12.07
CA SER A 412 32.71 20.87 -13.24
C SER A 412 31.67 19.77 -13.42
N VAL A 413 31.96 18.53 -12.99
CA VAL A 413 31.06 17.37 -13.15
C VAL A 413 30.56 16.81 -11.82
N ARG A 414 31.02 17.35 -10.71
CA ARG A 414 30.77 16.84 -9.33
C ARG A 414 29.28 16.78 -9.00
N ILE A 415 28.54 17.87 -9.22
CA ILE A 415 27.12 17.96 -8.93
C ILE A 415 26.34 16.89 -9.71
N LEU A 416 26.66 16.76 -11.01
CA LEU A 416 26.02 15.75 -11.87
C LEU A 416 26.32 14.33 -11.39
N CYS A 417 27.58 14.05 -11.03
CA CYS A 417 27.96 12.74 -10.49
C CYS A 417 27.24 12.43 -9.18
N VAL A 418 27.17 13.39 -8.25
CA VAL A 418 26.47 13.21 -6.97
C VAL A 418 24.98 13.02 -7.17
N LEU A 419 24.35 13.75 -8.09
CA LEU A 419 22.93 13.56 -8.42
C LEU A 419 22.67 12.15 -8.96
N ILE A 420 23.44 11.72 -9.98
CA ILE A 420 23.25 10.40 -10.61
C ILE A 420 23.52 9.28 -9.60
N MET A 421 24.63 9.34 -8.87
CA MET A 421 24.99 8.31 -7.89
C MET A 421 24.03 8.30 -6.69
N GLY A 422 23.74 9.47 -6.11
CA GLY A 422 22.88 9.61 -4.94
C GLY A 422 21.46 9.10 -5.22
N TYR A 423 20.84 9.60 -6.28
CA TYR A 423 19.49 9.15 -6.64
C TYR A 423 19.46 7.73 -7.18
N GLY A 424 20.47 7.30 -7.94
CA GLY A 424 20.59 5.92 -8.38
C GLY A 424 20.58 4.95 -7.19
N VAL A 425 21.37 5.25 -6.16
CA VAL A 425 21.42 4.45 -4.92
C VAL A 425 20.10 4.46 -4.15
N ILE A 426 19.43 5.62 -4.03
CA ILE A 426 18.11 5.73 -3.38
C ILE A 426 17.08 4.88 -4.11
N LEU A 427 17.06 4.95 -5.44
CA LEU A 427 16.11 4.22 -6.28
C LEU A 427 16.35 2.70 -6.29
N MET A 428 17.60 2.26 -6.16
CA MET A 428 17.93 0.83 -6.04
C MET A 428 17.48 0.21 -4.72
N ASN A 429 17.13 1.03 -3.73
CA ASN A 429 16.61 0.62 -2.42
C ASN A 429 17.46 -0.45 -1.70
N PHE A 430 18.76 -0.20 -1.56
CA PHE A 430 19.68 -1.09 -0.82
C PHE A 430 19.46 -1.10 0.70
N GLY A 431 18.46 -0.37 1.15
CA GLY A 431 18.06 -0.27 2.55
C GLY A 431 18.23 1.13 3.15
N PRO A 432 17.60 1.37 4.31
CA PRO A 432 17.46 2.73 4.86
C PRO A 432 18.79 3.45 5.13
N ALA A 433 19.79 2.75 5.68
CA ALA A 433 21.08 3.39 5.99
C ALA A 433 21.83 3.86 4.72
N VAL A 434 21.79 3.04 3.65
CA VAL A 434 22.43 3.37 2.36
C VAL A 434 21.69 4.53 1.68
N SER A 435 20.36 4.53 1.72
CA SER A 435 19.55 5.65 1.21
C SER A 435 19.81 6.95 1.98
N MET A 436 20.04 6.87 3.31
CA MET A 436 20.40 8.03 4.12
C MET A 436 21.81 8.54 3.82
N ALA A 437 22.77 7.66 3.54
CA ALA A 437 24.10 8.05 3.10
C ALA A 437 24.04 8.81 1.76
N ALA A 438 23.29 8.29 0.80
CA ALA A 438 23.05 8.95 -0.48
C ALA A 438 22.32 10.30 -0.33
N GLY A 439 21.29 10.38 0.50
CA GLY A 439 20.60 11.64 0.83
C GLY A 439 21.51 12.66 1.52
N THR A 440 22.45 12.21 2.33
CA THR A 440 23.47 13.09 2.94
C THR A 440 24.41 13.66 1.88
N GLN A 441 24.85 12.87 0.91
CA GLN A 441 25.66 13.37 -0.22
C GLN A 441 24.94 14.46 -1.01
N LEU A 442 23.66 14.26 -1.31
CA LEU A 442 22.83 15.24 -2.01
C LEU A 442 22.70 16.55 -1.21
N ALA A 443 22.48 16.45 0.10
CA ALA A 443 22.43 17.61 0.97
C ALA A 443 23.77 18.37 1.05
N LEU A 444 24.88 17.64 1.15
CA LEU A 444 26.22 18.25 1.15
C LEU A 444 26.56 18.91 -0.18
N ALA A 445 26.17 18.30 -1.31
CA ALA A 445 26.35 18.88 -2.63
C ALA A 445 25.57 20.19 -2.82
N ALA A 446 24.41 20.33 -2.17
CA ALA A 446 23.66 21.58 -2.19
C ALA A 446 24.31 22.70 -1.34
N LEU A 447 24.99 22.34 -0.25
CA LEU A 447 25.65 23.30 0.67
C LEU A 447 27.04 23.71 0.19
N TYR A 448 27.80 22.78 -0.37
CA TYR A 448 29.22 22.93 -0.70
C TYR A 448 29.55 24.12 -1.61
N PRO A 449 28.74 24.50 -2.62
CA PRO A 449 29.06 25.67 -3.46
C PRO A 449 29.10 26.99 -2.71
N THR A 450 28.52 27.06 -1.53
CA THR A 450 28.38 28.29 -0.75
C THR A 450 29.30 28.36 0.48
N MET A 451 29.94 27.24 0.84
CA MET A 451 30.72 27.11 2.07
C MET A 451 32.00 26.29 1.87
N SER A 452 32.96 26.41 2.80
CA SER A 452 34.11 25.51 2.81
C SER A 452 33.67 24.06 3.11
N LEU A 453 34.47 23.08 2.69
CA LEU A 453 34.20 21.67 2.97
C LEU A 453 34.01 21.40 4.47
N GLY A 454 34.87 21.97 5.31
CA GLY A 454 34.79 21.81 6.77
C GLY A 454 33.50 22.37 7.34
N ASP A 455 33.13 23.59 6.94
CA ASP A 455 31.88 24.22 7.39
C ASP A 455 30.65 23.45 6.91
N THR A 456 30.66 22.98 5.67
CA THR A 456 29.58 22.14 5.10
C THR A 456 29.35 20.86 5.91
N LEU A 457 30.43 20.16 6.26
CA LEU A 457 30.35 18.93 7.07
C LEU A 457 29.87 19.24 8.50
N MET A 458 30.40 20.31 9.12
CA MET A 458 30.02 20.70 10.48
C MET A 458 28.55 21.14 10.55
N MET A 459 28.08 21.94 9.60
CA MET A 459 26.68 22.37 9.54
C MET A 459 25.75 21.17 9.33
N ARG A 460 26.11 20.20 8.48
CA ARG A 460 25.32 18.98 8.32
C ARG A 460 25.21 18.19 9.61
N LEU A 461 26.31 18.06 10.36
CA LEU A 461 26.31 17.39 11.67
C LEU A 461 25.38 18.11 12.65
N VAL A 462 25.48 19.44 12.76
CA VAL A 462 24.63 20.26 13.64
C VAL A 462 23.16 20.11 13.29
N PHE A 463 22.78 20.20 12.01
CA PHE A 463 21.38 20.06 11.58
C PHE A 463 20.80 18.70 11.90
N VAL A 464 21.57 17.62 11.69
CA VAL A 464 21.12 16.26 12.01
C VAL A 464 20.98 16.07 13.53
N LEU A 465 21.91 16.59 14.32
CA LEU A 465 21.84 16.52 15.79
C LEU A 465 20.65 17.31 16.34
N LEU A 466 20.40 18.52 15.83
CA LEU A 466 19.24 19.32 16.23
C LEU A 466 17.93 18.67 15.83
N GLY A 467 17.83 18.18 14.60
CA GLY A 467 16.66 17.43 14.15
C GLY A 467 16.40 16.18 15.01
N THR A 468 17.46 15.45 15.35
CA THR A 468 17.39 14.30 16.27
C THR A 468 16.90 14.71 17.65
N LEU A 469 17.40 15.83 18.19
CA LEU A 469 17.01 16.34 19.51
C LEU A 469 15.53 16.73 19.53
N VAL A 470 15.04 17.43 18.50
CA VAL A 470 13.62 17.79 18.36
C VAL A 470 12.74 16.54 18.33
N VAL A 471 13.10 15.55 17.51
CA VAL A 471 12.34 14.30 17.43
C VAL A 471 12.32 13.58 18.77
N LEU A 472 13.46 13.42 19.44
CA LEU A 472 13.57 12.80 20.76
C LEU A 472 12.69 13.53 21.80
N SER A 473 12.82 14.85 21.89
CA SER A 473 12.06 15.65 22.87
C SER A 473 10.56 15.46 22.71
N ILE A 474 10.06 15.44 21.48
CA ILE A 474 8.63 15.33 21.23
C ILE A 474 8.14 13.89 21.41
N ILE A 475 8.90 12.88 20.99
CA ILE A 475 8.50 11.46 21.19
C ILE A 475 8.42 11.11 22.68
N PHE A 476 9.27 11.70 23.53
CA PHE A 476 9.20 11.45 24.97
C PHE A 476 8.04 12.16 25.67
N VAL A 477 7.60 13.31 25.15
CA VAL A 477 6.57 14.16 25.79
C VAL A 477 5.17 13.86 25.24
N PHE A 478 5.04 13.58 23.94
CA PHE A 478 3.74 13.45 23.26
C PHE A 478 3.32 12.00 23.01
N LEU A 479 2.01 11.84 22.97
CA LEU A 479 1.17 10.67 22.59
C LEU A 479 1.93 9.54 21.88
N GLN A 480 2.39 8.55 22.63
CA GLN A 480 3.04 7.37 22.06
C GLN A 480 2.02 6.47 21.37
N SER A 481 2.27 6.09 20.12
CA SER A 481 1.51 5.03 19.46
C SER A 481 2.07 3.67 19.88
N ARG A 482 1.31 2.93 20.68
CA ARG A 482 1.63 1.53 21.06
C ARG A 482 1.02 0.60 20.03
N ARG A 483 1.74 -0.45 19.61
CA ARG A 483 1.23 -1.45 18.67
C ARG A 483 0.00 -2.18 19.18
N SER A 484 -0.09 -2.46 20.49
CA SER A 484 -1.24 -3.08 21.12
C SER A 484 -2.53 -2.28 20.87
N MET A 485 -2.47 -0.95 20.97
CA MET A 485 -3.64 -0.10 20.69
C MET A 485 -4.05 -0.13 19.21
N THR A 486 -3.07 -0.23 18.30
CA THR A 486 -3.36 -0.36 16.87
C THR A 486 -3.99 -1.73 16.57
N ILE A 487 -3.50 -2.79 17.18
CA ILE A 487 -4.07 -4.14 17.07
C ILE A 487 -5.53 -4.12 17.56
N SER A 488 -5.80 -3.60 18.75
CA SER A 488 -7.16 -3.50 19.30
C SER A 488 -8.09 -2.70 18.39
N HIS A 489 -7.61 -1.57 17.85
CA HIS A 489 -8.39 -0.76 16.90
C HIS A 489 -8.70 -1.52 15.61
N LYS A 490 -7.70 -2.22 15.03
CA LYS A 490 -7.88 -3.03 13.82
C LYS A 490 -8.79 -4.24 14.02
N MET A 491 -8.78 -4.83 15.19
CA MET A 491 -9.72 -5.89 15.54
C MET A 491 -11.16 -5.37 15.57
N SER A 492 -11.39 -4.19 16.18
CA SER A 492 -12.71 -3.55 16.19
C SER A 492 -13.15 -3.09 14.78
N GLU A 493 -12.20 -2.75 13.91
CA GLU A 493 -12.48 -2.43 12.50
C GLU A 493 -12.89 -3.68 11.73
N MET A 494 -12.19 -4.80 11.94
CA MET A 494 -12.53 -6.10 11.36
C MET A 494 -13.94 -6.54 11.77
N GLU A 495 -14.27 -6.48 13.07
CA GLU A 495 -15.63 -6.76 13.58
C GLU A 495 -16.70 -5.92 12.87
N ARG A 496 -16.47 -4.62 12.69
CA ARG A 496 -17.41 -3.73 11.96
C ARG A 496 -17.56 -4.12 10.49
N VAL A 497 -16.51 -4.64 9.85
CA VAL A 497 -16.60 -5.13 8.46
C VAL A 497 -17.40 -6.43 8.42
N ASP A 498 -17.21 -7.33 9.38
CA ASP A 498 -17.98 -8.57 9.53
C ASP A 498 -19.47 -8.28 9.70
N GLU A 499 -19.83 -7.34 10.58
CA GLU A 499 -21.22 -6.91 10.78
C GLU A 499 -21.83 -6.34 9.49
N ARG A 500 -21.09 -5.48 8.78
CA ARG A 500 -21.54 -4.91 7.49
C ARG A 500 -21.72 -5.98 6.41
N LEU A 501 -20.86 -6.98 6.39
CA LEU A 501 -20.97 -8.10 5.46
C LEU A 501 -22.20 -8.95 5.78
N LEU A 502 -22.47 -9.23 7.06
CA LEU A 502 -23.69 -9.91 7.50
C LEU A 502 -24.96 -9.15 7.12
N ASP A 503 -24.99 -7.83 7.37
CA ASP A 503 -26.11 -6.99 6.98
C ASP A 503 -26.32 -6.98 5.46
N GLN A 504 -25.23 -6.95 4.67
CA GLN A 504 -25.31 -7.00 3.23
C GLN A 504 -25.87 -8.35 2.77
N ILE A 505 -25.35 -9.46 3.26
CA ILE A 505 -25.86 -10.82 2.95
C ILE A 505 -27.34 -10.93 3.32
N ARG A 506 -27.75 -10.38 4.45
CA ARG A 506 -29.16 -10.36 4.85
C ARG A 506 -30.02 -9.60 3.84
N ILE A 507 -29.60 -8.40 3.44
CA ILE A 507 -30.29 -7.59 2.44
C ILE A 507 -30.36 -8.34 1.10
N ASP A 508 -29.28 -8.96 0.66
CA ASP A 508 -29.21 -9.74 -0.56
C ASP A 508 -30.17 -10.95 -0.52
N ILE A 509 -30.28 -11.58 0.67
CA ILE A 509 -31.22 -12.67 0.93
C ILE A 509 -32.67 -12.19 0.85
N GLU A 510 -33.00 -11.07 1.44
CA GLU A 510 -34.37 -10.52 1.48
C GLU A 510 -34.82 -10.06 0.07
N HIS A 511 -33.92 -9.54 -0.74
CA HIS A 511 -34.23 -9.03 -2.09
C HIS A 511 -34.06 -10.06 -3.21
N GLY A 512 -33.46 -11.21 -2.92
CA GLY A 512 -33.23 -12.27 -3.92
C GLY A 512 -32.17 -11.91 -4.99
N GLN A 513 -31.45 -10.81 -4.83
CA GLN A 513 -30.37 -10.36 -5.71
C GLN A 513 -29.14 -9.99 -4.87
N ALA A 514 -27.97 -10.49 -5.27
CA ALA A 514 -26.71 -10.10 -4.65
C ALA A 514 -26.24 -8.74 -5.19
N ASP A 515 -25.92 -7.81 -4.29
CA ASP A 515 -25.01 -6.71 -4.62
C ASP A 515 -23.56 -7.23 -4.56
N SER A 516 -23.21 -8.03 -5.59
CA SER A 516 -21.90 -8.69 -5.68
C SER A 516 -20.74 -7.70 -5.56
N ASP A 517 -20.90 -6.49 -6.09
CA ASP A 517 -19.87 -5.44 -6.05
C ASP A 517 -19.55 -5.01 -4.61
N ARG A 518 -20.59 -4.84 -3.79
CA ARG A 518 -20.45 -4.43 -2.39
C ARG A 518 -19.94 -5.57 -1.51
N SER A 519 -20.43 -6.76 -1.73
CA SER A 519 -19.99 -7.96 -1.00
C SER A 519 -18.52 -8.28 -1.27
N ILE A 520 -18.07 -8.23 -2.54
CA ILE A 520 -16.66 -8.40 -2.91
C ILE A 520 -15.78 -7.31 -2.31
N GLN A 521 -16.25 -6.06 -2.26
CA GLN A 521 -15.55 -4.95 -1.61
C GLN A 521 -15.36 -5.21 -0.10
N LEU A 522 -16.36 -5.73 0.59
CA LEU A 522 -16.29 -6.07 2.01
C LEU A 522 -15.35 -7.26 2.26
N LEU A 523 -15.41 -8.31 1.45
CA LEU A 523 -14.46 -9.44 1.49
C LEU A 523 -13.02 -8.97 1.28
N TYR A 524 -12.79 -8.04 0.35
CA TYR A 524 -11.47 -7.41 0.17
C TYR A 524 -10.97 -6.77 1.47
N TYR A 525 -11.82 -6.01 2.17
CA TYR A 525 -11.43 -5.39 3.43
C TYR A 525 -11.16 -6.40 4.54
N LEU A 526 -11.87 -7.54 4.57
CA LEU A 526 -11.57 -8.62 5.49
C LEU A 526 -10.17 -9.19 5.28
N HIS A 527 -9.84 -9.55 4.04
CA HIS A 527 -8.49 -10.03 3.69
C HIS A 527 -7.40 -9.00 4.06
N MET A 528 -7.66 -7.72 3.83
CA MET A 528 -6.71 -6.65 4.17
C MET A 528 -6.54 -6.48 5.67
N ASN A 529 -7.61 -6.44 6.45
CA ASN A 529 -7.53 -6.32 7.90
C ASN A 529 -6.81 -7.53 8.51
N ALA A 530 -7.08 -8.74 8.04
CA ALA A 530 -6.38 -9.95 8.44
C ALA A 530 -4.87 -9.87 8.12
N SER A 531 -4.50 -9.34 6.95
CA SER A 531 -3.10 -9.14 6.56
C SER A 531 -2.38 -8.12 7.44
N ILE A 532 -3.03 -6.98 7.74
CA ILE A 532 -2.50 -5.93 8.63
C ILE A 532 -2.29 -6.50 10.04
N LEU A 533 -3.30 -7.17 10.59
CA LEU A 533 -3.22 -7.79 11.90
C LEU A 533 -2.10 -8.83 11.97
N GLY A 534 -1.96 -9.70 10.96
CA GLY A 534 -0.86 -10.66 10.87
C GLY A 534 0.51 -10.00 10.85
N SER A 535 0.67 -8.90 10.11
CA SER A 535 1.93 -8.15 10.06
C SER A 535 2.28 -7.45 11.37
N LEU A 536 1.28 -6.99 12.11
CA LEU A 536 1.44 -6.37 13.43
C LEU A 536 1.73 -7.42 14.51
N ALA A 537 1.04 -8.56 14.46
CA ALA A 537 1.22 -9.67 15.41
C ALA A 537 2.65 -10.21 15.40
N ASN A 538 3.27 -10.35 14.22
CA ASN A 538 4.66 -10.79 14.09
C ASN A 538 5.70 -9.85 14.73
N LYS A 539 5.29 -8.65 15.14
CA LYS A 539 6.16 -7.63 15.79
C LYS A 539 5.85 -7.42 17.27
N VAL A 540 4.98 -8.24 17.85
CA VAL A 540 4.56 -8.19 19.27
C VAL A 540 4.95 -9.50 19.95
N GLY A 541 4.86 -9.59 21.27
CA GLY A 541 5.22 -10.81 22.03
C GLY A 541 4.38 -12.04 21.65
N ASP A 542 4.97 -13.23 21.83
CA ASP A 542 4.46 -14.51 21.30
C ASP A 542 3.00 -14.82 21.69
N THR A 543 2.61 -14.54 22.95
CA THR A 543 1.23 -14.80 23.44
C THR A 543 0.18 -14.02 22.66
N MET A 544 0.40 -12.73 22.45
CA MET A 544 -0.50 -11.88 21.67
C MET A 544 -0.50 -12.26 20.19
N ALA A 545 0.67 -12.67 19.66
CA ALA A 545 0.78 -13.12 18.29
C ALA A 545 -0.07 -14.37 18.01
N ASP A 546 -0.08 -15.33 18.94
CA ASP A 546 -0.88 -16.56 18.82
C ASP A 546 -2.39 -16.28 18.93
N GLU A 547 -2.80 -15.38 19.81
CA GLU A 547 -4.21 -14.99 19.93
C GLU A 547 -4.70 -14.27 18.66
N VAL A 548 -3.91 -13.34 18.13
CA VAL A 548 -4.23 -12.67 16.85
C VAL A 548 -4.29 -13.66 15.69
N LYS A 549 -3.38 -14.65 15.64
CA LYS A 549 -3.42 -15.70 14.61
C LYS A 549 -4.72 -16.52 14.69
N ARG A 550 -5.15 -16.93 15.90
CA ARG A 550 -6.43 -17.63 16.07
C ARG A 550 -7.64 -16.80 15.66
N LEU A 551 -7.59 -15.49 15.90
CA LEU A 551 -8.63 -14.59 15.44
C LEU A 551 -8.66 -14.46 13.92
N ILE A 552 -7.49 -14.32 13.28
CA ILE A 552 -7.38 -14.28 11.82
C ILE A 552 -7.92 -15.56 11.22
N GLU A 553 -7.62 -16.73 11.80
CA GLU A 553 -8.14 -18.02 11.37
C GLU A 553 -9.66 -18.11 11.48
N ALA A 554 -10.22 -17.66 12.62
CA ALA A 554 -11.67 -17.64 12.79
C ALA A 554 -12.37 -16.66 11.84
N ASN A 555 -11.71 -15.54 11.52
CA ASN A 555 -12.22 -14.57 10.54
C ASN A 555 -12.12 -15.13 9.11
N TYR A 556 -11.08 -15.89 8.80
CA TYR A 556 -10.99 -16.60 7.53
C TYR A 556 -12.18 -17.55 7.33
N GLN A 557 -12.50 -18.38 8.33
CA GLN A 557 -13.67 -19.27 8.25
C GLN A 557 -14.98 -18.48 8.06
N PHE A 558 -15.12 -17.33 8.73
CA PHE A 558 -16.24 -16.43 8.52
C PHE A 558 -16.31 -15.91 7.08
N ALA A 559 -15.18 -15.45 6.54
CA ALA A 559 -15.11 -14.94 5.17
C ALA A 559 -15.49 -16.02 4.13
N MET A 560 -15.04 -17.27 4.35
CA MET A 560 -15.39 -18.41 3.49
C MET A 560 -16.88 -18.74 3.54
N ASP A 561 -17.47 -18.80 4.73
CA ASP A 561 -18.90 -19.03 4.90
C ASP A 561 -19.73 -17.89 4.28
N ALA A 562 -19.27 -16.63 4.40
CA ALA A 562 -19.89 -15.49 3.77
C ALA A 562 -19.84 -15.57 2.23
N ALA A 563 -18.70 -15.94 1.67
CA ALA A 563 -18.53 -16.14 0.24
C ALA A 563 -19.44 -17.26 -0.29
N HIS A 564 -19.54 -18.39 0.42
CA HIS A 564 -20.50 -19.44 0.10
C HIS A 564 -21.95 -18.94 0.14
N ALA A 565 -22.33 -18.16 1.17
CA ALA A 565 -23.68 -17.62 1.26
C ALA A 565 -24.03 -16.70 0.08
N ILE A 566 -23.06 -15.95 -0.43
CA ILE A 566 -23.22 -15.06 -1.59
C ILE A 566 -23.40 -15.88 -2.87
N VAL A 567 -22.59 -16.90 -3.09
CA VAL A 567 -22.66 -17.78 -4.28
C VAL A 567 -23.99 -18.55 -4.32
N PHE A 568 -24.47 -19.03 -3.17
CA PHE A 568 -25.70 -19.82 -3.07
C PHE A 568 -26.96 -18.99 -2.80
N LEU A 569 -27.06 -17.79 -3.31
CA LEU A 569 -28.11 -16.81 -3.00
C LEU A 569 -29.55 -17.30 -3.16
N ASN A 570 -29.81 -18.31 -3.99
CA ASN A 570 -31.15 -18.81 -4.31
C ASN A 570 -31.44 -20.22 -3.75
N SER A 571 -30.56 -20.78 -2.89
CA SER A 571 -30.74 -22.16 -2.37
C SER A 571 -31.04 -22.17 -0.87
N ASP A 572 -31.62 -23.29 -0.36
CA ASP A 572 -31.84 -23.49 1.08
C ASP A 572 -30.54 -23.56 1.90
N ILE A 573 -29.42 -23.90 1.27
CA ILE A 573 -28.06 -23.91 1.82
C ILE A 573 -27.71 -22.52 2.39
N LYS A 574 -28.13 -21.45 1.74
CA LYS A 574 -27.94 -20.07 2.14
C LYS A 574 -28.50 -19.77 3.53
N LYS A 575 -29.68 -20.26 3.87
CA LYS A 575 -30.31 -20.03 5.19
C LYS A 575 -29.50 -20.67 6.32
N GLN A 576 -29.00 -21.89 6.07
CA GLN A 576 -28.15 -22.61 7.03
C GLN A 576 -26.81 -21.88 7.23
N ARG A 577 -26.17 -21.46 6.15
CA ARG A 577 -24.91 -20.70 6.19
C ARG A 577 -25.07 -19.34 6.89
N PHE A 578 -26.17 -18.64 6.64
CA PHE A 578 -26.45 -17.38 7.33
C PHE A 578 -26.63 -17.55 8.85
N ALA A 579 -27.30 -18.61 9.28
CA ALA A 579 -27.42 -18.94 10.70
C ALA A 579 -26.04 -19.27 11.32
N HIS A 580 -25.19 -19.99 10.60
CA HIS A 580 -23.83 -20.30 11.01
C HIS A 580 -22.96 -19.03 11.11
N LEU A 581 -22.99 -18.14 10.11
CA LEU A 581 -22.31 -16.85 10.10
C LEU A 581 -22.65 -16.01 11.33
N ARG A 582 -23.94 -15.94 11.69
CA ARG A 582 -24.40 -15.21 12.87
C ARG A 582 -23.80 -15.75 14.16
N GLY A 583 -23.69 -17.09 14.27
CA GLY A 583 -23.04 -17.75 15.39
C GLY A 583 -21.54 -17.49 15.44
N THR A 584 -20.87 -17.48 14.28
CA THR A 584 -19.43 -17.23 14.19
C THR A 584 -19.07 -15.79 14.55
N THR A 585 -19.85 -14.80 14.09
CA THR A 585 -19.64 -13.38 14.45
C THR A 585 -19.77 -13.14 15.95
N SER A 586 -20.77 -13.77 16.60
CA SER A 586 -20.92 -13.67 18.06
C SER A 586 -19.73 -14.27 18.81
N LYS A 587 -19.17 -15.39 18.30
CA LYS A 587 -17.96 -16.01 18.88
C LYS A 587 -16.70 -15.16 18.64
N LEU A 588 -16.58 -14.51 17.49
CA LEU A 588 -15.48 -13.59 17.19
C LEU A 588 -15.52 -12.39 18.13
N ARG A 589 -16.69 -11.82 18.37
CA ARG A 589 -16.88 -10.69 19.30
C ARG A 589 -16.44 -11.05 20.71
N LEU A 590 -16.91 -12.18 21.25
CA LEU A 590 -16.49 -12.68 22.56
C LEU A 590 -14.97 -12.88 22.65
N LYS A 591 -14.32 -13.39 21.61
CA LYS A 591 -12.86 -13.55 21.57
C LYS A 591 -12.11 -12.22 21.55
N ILE A 592 -12.67 -11.18 20.93
CA ILE A 592 -12.08 -9.83 20.92
C ILE A 592 -12.19 -9.20 22.30
N ASP A 593 -13.33 -9.35 22.97
CA ASP A 593 -13.56 -8.80 24.31
C ASP A 593 -12.68 -9.48 25.39
N ASP A 594 -12.32 -10.74 25.20
CA ASP A 594 -11.50 -11.53 26.13
C ASP A 594 -9.99 -11.32 25.95
N LEU A 595 -9.53 -10.57 24.92
CA LEU A 595 -8.11 -10.34 24.70
C LEU A 595 -7.53 -9.39 25.78
N PRO A 596 -6.37 -9.72 26.38
CA PRO A 596 -5.76 -8.93 27.46
C PRO A 596 -5.10 -7.62 26.96
N LEU A 597 -5.78 -6.93 26.04
CA LEU A 597 -5.29 -5.71 25.41
C LEU A 597 -5.40 -4.46 26.29
N THR A 598 -6.13 -4.54 27.41
CA THR A 598 -6.53 -3.36 28.18
C THR A 598 -5.82 -3.18 29.53
N ASN A 599 -5.07 -4.17 30.05
CA ASN A 599 -4.62 -4.14 31.44
C ASN A 599 -3.09 -4.05 31.67
N ASN A 600 -2.26 -3.82 30.66
CA ASN A 600 -0.84 -3.56 30.91
C ASN A 600 -0.49 -2.06 30.74
N ASP A 601 -1.16 -1.21 31.54
CA ASP A 601 -0.78 0.20 31.71
C ASP A 601 0.21 0.42 32.87
N GLY A 602 0.88 -0.63 33.31
CA GLY A 602 1.87 -0.54 34.36
C GLY A 602 3.13 -1.34 33.99
N ASP A 603 4.04 -0.70 33.22
CA ASP A 603 5.51 -0.79 33.43
C ASP A 603 6.23 -0.02 32.31
#